data_115b29a883b9b7901ad08887f375440f
#
_entry.id   115b29a883b9b7901ad08887f375440f
#
_cell.length_a   1.000
_cell.length_b   1.000
_cell.length_c   1.000
_cell.angle_alpha   90.00
_cell.angle_beta   90.00
_cell.angle_gamma   90.00
#
_symmetry.space_group_name_H-M   'P 1'
#
loop_
_entity.id
_entity.type
_entity.pdbx_description
1 polymer ?
#
loop_
_entity_poly.entity_id
_entity_poly.type
_entity_poly.pdbx_seq_one_letter_code
_entity_poly.pdbx_strand_id
1 'polypeptide(L)' 'MHLITNNLKLERLTRAEAAAYLGVNAQTLANWAHTGKVGIPHHKVGRKVIYMRSDLDSYLASTRRTQTV' A
#
# COMPACT_ATOMS: atom_id res chain seq x y z
N MET A 1 17.84 18.65 1.95
CA MET A 1 18.38 17.63 2.70
C MET A 1 17.40 16.92 3.52
N HIS A 2 16.84 17.57 4.48
CA HIS A 2 15.86 16.90 5.31
C HIS A 2 14.70 16.42 4.49
N LEU A 3 14.39 17.14 3.44
CA LEU A 3 13.26 16.80 2.59
C LEU A 3 13.41 15.42 1.98
N ILE A 4 14.65 15.05 1.63
CA ILE A 4 14.89 13.76 1.03
C ILE A 4 14.53 12.64 1.99
N THR A 5 14.91 12.79 3.25
CA THR A 5 14.59 11.79 4.25
C THR A 5 13.09 11.65 4.44
N ASN A 6 12.39 12.78 4.48
CA ASN A 6 10.96 12.76 4.64
C ASN A 6 10.28 12.09 3.45
N ASN A 7 10.77 12.37 2.24
CA ASN A 7 10.21 11.77 1.05
C ASN A 7 10.35 10.26 1.07
N LEU A 8 11.52 9.78 1.48
CA LEU A 8 11.74 8.34 1.56
C LEU A 8 10.78 7.71 2.55
N LYS A 9 10.55 8.37 3.67
CA LYS A 9 9.64 7.85 4.66
C LYS A 9 8.21 7.81 4.15
N LEU A 10 7.81 8.83 3.39
CA LEU A 10 6.46 8.88 2.83
C LEU A 10 6.26 7.85 1.72
N GLU A 11 7.35 7.47 1.05
CA GLU A 11 7.24 6.50 -0.02
C GLU A 11 7.11 5.07 0.48
N ARG A 12 7.57 4.81 1.68
CA ARG A 12 7.52 3.47 2.25
C ARG A 12 6.55 3.46 3.42
N LEU A 13 5.57 2.60 3.32
CA LEU A 13 4.48 2.54 4.29
C LEU A 13 4.45 1.18 4.95
N THR A 14 4.16 1.17 6.24
CA THR A 14 3.90 -0.08 6.93
C THR A 14 2.55 -0.61 6.48
N ARG A 15 2.24 -1.85 6.87
CA ARG A 15 0.94 -2.42 6.52
C ARG A 15 -0.20 -1.55 7.05
N ALA A 16 -0.09 -1.09 8.28
CA ALA A 16 -1.13 -0.25 8.87
C ALA A 16 -1.28 1.07 8.12
N GLU A 17 -0.15 1.68 7.78
CA GLU A 17 -0.17 2.93 7.04
C GLU A 17 -0.73 2.73 5.64
N ALA A 18 -0.34 1.63 4.99
CA ALA A 18 -0.84 1.33 3.65
C ALA A 18 -2.34 1.09 3.66
N ALA A 19 -2.83 0.38 4.68
CA ALA A 19 -4.26 0.14 4.81
C ALA A 19 -5.02 1.44 4.97
N ALA A 20 -4.51 2.33 5.80
CA ALA A 20 -5.12 3.64 5.98
C ALA A 20 -5.11 4.43 4.68
N TYR A 21 -4.01 4.34 3.95
CA TYR A 21 -3.89 5.03 2.67
C TYR A 21 -4.92 4.56 1.67
N LEU A 22 -5.18 3.26 1.66
CA LEU A 22 -6.16 2.67 0.75
C LEU A 22 -7.60 2.76 1.25
N GLY A 23 -7.78 3.04 2.53
CA GLY A 23 -9.12 3.10 3.11
C GLY A 23 -9.66 1.74 3.51
N VAL A 24 -8.79 0.79 3.79
CA VAL A 24 -9.22 -0.54 4.27
C VAL A 24 -8.52 -0.79 5.60
N ASN A 25 -8.89 -1.87 6.29
CA ASN A 25 -8.19 -2.17 7.52
C ASN A 25 -6.99 -3.05 7.26
N ALA A 26 -6.08 -3.09 8.22
CA ALA A 26 -4.82 -3.81 8.06
C ALA A 26 -5.05 -5.30 7.86
N GLN A 27 -6.08 -5.86 8.48
CA GLN A 27 -6.38 -7.27 8.33
C GLN A 27 -6.78 -7.61 6.90
N THR A 28 -7.53 -6.74 6.27
CA THR A 28 -7.91 -6.92 4.88
C THR A 28 -6.67 -6.96 4.00
N LEU A 29 -5.75 -6.03 4.24
CA LEU A 29 -4.54 -5.96 3.45
C LEU A 29 -3.69 -7.21 3.66
N ALA A 30 -3.61 -7.68 4.90
CA ALA A 30 -2.88 -8.91 5.21
C ALA A 30 -3.49 -10.12 4.51
N ASN A 31 -4.82 -10.19 4.49
CA ASN A 31 -5.51 -11.28 3.82
C ASN A 31 -5.25 -11.26 2.32
N TRP A 32 -5.25 -10.09 1.73
CA TRP A 32 -4.95 -9.97 0.30
C TRP A 32 -3.54 -10.48 -0.01
N ALA A 33 -2.59 -10.12 0.84
CA ALA A 33 -1.21 -10.59 0.63
C ALA A 33 -1.11 -12.09 0.79
N HIS A 34 -1.84 -12.65 1.75
CA HIS A 34 -1.80 -14.07 2.03
C HIS A 34 -2.46 -14.89 0.92
N THR A 35 -3.60 -14.45 0.45
CA THR A 35 -4.35 -15.22 -0.54
C THR A 35 -3.92 -14.93 -1.97
N GLY A 36 -3.23 -13.81 -2.18
CA GLY A 36 -2.86 -13.39 -3.53
C GLY A 36 -4.05 -12.90 -4.35
N LYS A 37 -5.18 -12.69 -3.70
CA LYS A 37 -6.39 -12.30 -4.40
C LYS A 37 -6.27 -10.91 -5.02
N VAL A 38 -5.60 -10.02 -4.33
CA VAL A 38 -5.32 -8.69 -4.85
C VAL A 38 -3.81 -8.55 -4.90
N GLY A 39 -3.29 -8.35 -6.09
CA GLY A 39 -1.85 -8.38 -6.30
C GLY A 39 -1.17 -7.05 -6.10
N ILE A 40 -1.17 -6.55 -4.89
CA ILE A 40 -0.43 -5.33 -4.59
C ILE A 40 0.98 -5.71 -4.18
N PRO A 41 2.00 -5.22 -4.90
CA PRO A 41 3.38 -5.54 -4.54
C PRO A 41 3.71 -5.08 -3.14
N HIS A 42 4.48 -5.87 -2.45
CA HIS A 42 4.94 -5.52 -1.12
C HIS A 42 6.29 -6.17 -0.89
N HIS A 43 7.01 -5.68 0.11
CA HIS A 43 8.34 -6.16 0.42
C HIS A 43 8.37 -6.65 1.85
N LYS A 44 8.97 -7.79 2.06
CA LYS A 44 9.15 -8.29 3.40
C LYS A 44 10.60 -8.06 3.81
N VAL A 45 10.79 -7.24 4.84
CA VAL A 45 12.12 -6.89 5.32
C VAL A 45 12.19 -7.35 6.77
N GLY A 46 12.88 -8.47 7.01
CA GLY A 46 12.89 -9.07 8.32
C GLY A 46 11.48 -9.47 8.71
N ARG A 47 10.97 -8.87 9.76
CA ARG A 47 9.61 -9.15 10.22
C ARG A 47 8.61 -8.09 9.76
N LYS A 48 9.10 -7.10 9.04
CA LYS A 48 8.25 -6.00 8.62
C LYS A 48 7.80 -6.19 7.20
N VAL A 49 6.60 -5.71 6.92
CA VAL A 49 6.07 -5.68 5.57
C VAL A 49 5.98 -4.22 5.17
N ILE A 50 6.55 -3.91 4.02
CA ILE A 50 6.64 -2.54 3.52
C ILE A 50 5.89 -2.46 2.21
N TYR A 51 5.07 -1.44 2.06
CA TYR A 51 4.38 -1.15 0.81
C TYR A 51 4.92 0.17 0.27
N MET A 52 5.14 0.21 -1.04
CA MET A 52 5.57 1.45 -1.67
C MET A 52 4.35 2.25 -2.07
N ARG A 53 4.38 3.55 -1.81
CA ARG A 53 3.25 4.40 -2.13
C ARG A 53 2.90 4.34 -3.62
N SER A 54 3.90 4.29 -4.47
CA SER A 54 3.65 4.23 -5.91
C SER A 54 2.87 2.99 -6.30
N ASP A 55 3.13 1.87 -5.62
CA ASP A 55 2.38 0.65 -5.90
C ASP A 55 0.93 0.76 -5.44
N LEU A 56 0.72 1.44 -4.32
CA LEU A 56 -0.64 1.67 -3.83
C LEU A 56 -1.40 2.59 -4.78
N ASP A 57 -0.73 3.60 -5.29
CA ASP A 57 -1.34 4.52 -6.24
C ASP A 57 -1.72 3.79 -7.52
N SER A 58 -0.86 2.89 -7.98
CA SER A 58 -1.17 2.09 -9.17
C SER A 58 -2.40 1.23 -8.95
N TYR A 59 -2.50 0.62 -7.76
CA TYR A 59 -3.68 -0.17 -7.45
C TYR A 59 -4.93 0.70 -7.44
N LEU A 60 -4.86 1.87 -6.80
CA LEU A 60 -5.99 2.77 -6.75
C LEU A 60 -6.41 3.21 -8.14
N ALA A 61 -5.44 3.46 -9.01
CA ALA A 61 -5.75 3.84 -10.38
C ALA A 61 -6.49 2.72 -11.10
N SER A 62 -6.10 1.47 -10.83
CA SER A 62 -6.73 0.32 -11.49
C SER A 62 -8.16 0.09 -11.01
N THR A 63 -8.52 0.63 -9.85
CA THR A 63 -9.88 0.48 -9.34
C THR A 63 -10.76 1.67 -9.66
N ARG A 64 -10.21 2.65 -10.35
CA ARG A 64 -10.94 3.86 -10.64
C ARG A 64 -12.17 3.56 -11.50
N ARG A 65 -13.26 4.22 -11.15
CA ARG A 65 -14.49 4.11 -11.92
C ARG A 65 -14.96 5.48 -12.30
N THR A 66 -15.39 5.62 -13.53
CA THR A 66 -15.80 6.91 -14.04
C THR A 66 -17.31 7.05 -14.13
N GLN A 67 -18.04 5.97 -13.91
CA GLN A 67 -19.49 6.08 -13.94
C GLN A 67 -20.07 5.57 -12.63
N THR A 68 -21.14 6.20 -12.24
CA THR A 68 -21.85 5.86 -11.04
C THR A 68 -22.76 4.68 -11.31
N VAL A 69 -22.79 3.82 -10.36
CA VAL A 69 -23.60 2.62 -10.50
C VAL A 69 -24.84 2.71 -9.66
#